data_75ab4ab41cc100db609eefef26edeabd
#
_entry.id   75ab4ab41cc100db609eefef26edeabd
#
_cell.length_a   1.000
_cell.length_b   1.000
_cell.length_c   1.000
_cell.angle_alpha   90.00
_cell.angle_beta   90.00
_cell.angle_gamma   90.00
#
_symmetry.space_group_name_H-M   'P 1'
#
loop_
_entity.id
_entity.type
_entity.pdbx_description
1 polymer ?
#
loop_
_entity_poly.entity_id
_entity_poly.type
_entity_poly.pdbx_seq_one_letter_code
_entity_poly.pdbx_strand_id
1 'polypeptide(L)'
;AGVPLAYLLNRQAFWTSEFKVTADTLIPRADTELLIATILERCTQPDCTLIDLGTGSGAIAVSIAKERPHWTVIGTDQCSRALNVAQDNGRNLSNLYWVQANWLDGFADARFDIIVANPPYIAPDDAHLPALRYEPRQALVAADGGLEDLKTIISQAKGRLTETGHLLLEHGYNQQSAVIDAMTALGWHSEGLRDLSGNPRAVIGQLGT
;
A
#
# COMPACT_ATOMS: atom_id res chain seq x y z
N ALA A 1 -7.84 -1.43 -28.92
CA ALA A 1 -8.20 -0.14 -28.37
C ALA A 1 -8.65 -0.32 -26.92
N GLY A 2 -8.26 0.59 -26.01
CA GLY A 2 -8.62 0.53 -24.59
C GLY A 2 -7.47 0.14 -23.65
N VAL A 3 -6.27 -0.11 -24.15
CA VAL A 3 -5.07 -0.26 -23.29
C VAL A 3 -4.77 1.09 -22.61
N PRO A 4 -4.54 1.11 -21.30
CA PRO A 4 -4.19 2.33 -20.59
C PRO A 4 -2.96 3.02 -21.18
N LEU A 5 -2.99 4.36 -21.28
CA LEU A 5 -1.89 5.13 -21.85
C LEU A 5 -0.58 4.90 -21.08
N ALA A 6 -0.65 4.75 -19.75
CA ALA A 6 0.51 4.46 -18.92
C ALA A 6 1.25 3.19 -19.35
N TYR A 7 0.52 2.13 -19.75
CA TYR A 7 1.14 0.90 -20.25
C TYR A 7 1.71 1.05 -21.66
N LEU A 8 1.11 1.88 -22.51
CA LEU A 8 1.68 2.18 -23.84
C LEU A 8 2.97 2.98 -23.74
N LEU A 9 3.04 3.89 -22.76
CA LEU A 9 4.21 4.71 -22.48
C LEU A 9 5.22 4.02 -21.55
N ASN A 10 4.83 2.91 -20.91
CA ASN A 10 5.56 2.21 -19.85
C ASN A 10 5.94 3.11 -18.66
N ARG A 11 5.15 4.15 -18.38
CA ARG A 11 5.42 5.12 -17.32
C ARG A 11 4.15 5.80 -16.82
N GLN A 12 4.20 6.19 -15.54
CA GLN A 12 3.16 6.93 -14.84
C GLN A 12 3.79 7.92 -13.87
N ALA A 13 3.36 9.17 -13.93
CA ALA A 13 3.70 10.17 -12.91
C ALA A 13 2.97 9.85 -11.61
N PHE A 14 3.67 9.92 -10.48
CA PHE A 14 3.12 9.72 -9.16
C PHE A 14 4.02 10.42 -8.14
N TRP A 15 3.42 11.17 -7.19
CA TRP A 15 4.15 12.00 -6.23
C TRP A 15 5.13 12.93 -6.95
N THR A 16 6.39 12.94 -6.56
CA THR A 16 7.44 13.77 -7.15
C THR A 16 8.25 13.07 -8.24
N SER A 17 7.78 11.91 -8.75
CA SER A 17 8.56 11.03 -9.62
C SER A 17 7.76 10.47 -10.78
N GLU A 18 8.46 9.89 -11.74
CA GLU A 18 7.90 9.08 -12.82
C GLU A 18 8.28 7.62 -12.57
N PHE A 19 7.30 6.73 -12.61
CA PHE A 19 7.45 5.30 -12.35
C PHE A 19 7.29 4.48 -13.63
N LYS A 20 8.17 3.53 -13.84
CA LYS A 20 7.97 2.45 -14.79
C LYS A 20 6.77 1.63 -14.35
N VAL A 21 5.88 1.32 -15.30
CA VAL A 21 4.71 0.46 -15.09
C VAL A 21 4.60 -0.54 -16.23
N THR A 22 4.11 -1.74 -15.92
CA THR A 22 3.87 -2.82 -16.89
C THR A 22 2.53 -3.48 -16.56
N ALA A 23 2.08 -4.40 -17.40
CA ALA A 23 0.88 -5.20 -17.14
C ALA A 23 1.00 -6.10 -15.88
N ASP A 24 2.17 -6.17 -15.26
CA ASP A 24 2.40 -6.89 -14.01
C ASP A 24 2.16 -6.03 -12.75
N THR A 25 1.95 -4.72 -12.90
CA THR A 25 1.76 -3.79 -11.77
C THR A 25 0.49 -2.97 -11.93
N LEU A 26 -0.17 -2.65 -10.82
CA LEU A 26 -1.21 -1.62 -10.78
C LEU A 26 -0.60 -0.28 -11.25
N ILE A 27 -1.35 0.49 -12.03
CA ILE A 27 -0.96 1.86 -12.38
C ILE A 27 -1.16 2.72 -11.12
N PRO A 28 -0.12 3.41 -10.59
CA PRO A 28 -0.24 4.28 -9.43
C PRO A 28 -1.37 5.31 -9.58
N ARG A 29 -2.20 5.46 -8.55
CA ARG A 29 -3.35 6.38 -8.52
C ARG A 29 -3.03 7.60 -7.67
N ALA A 30 -3.53 8.76 -8.08
CA ALA A 30 -3.37 10.00 -7.30
C ALA A 30 -3.94 9.88 -5.87
N ASP A 31 -5.02 9.11 -5.69
CA ASP A 31 -5.61 8.89 -4.36
C ASP A 31 -4.63 8.22 -3.38
N THR A 32 -3.73 7.37 -3.87
CA THR A 32 -2.70 6.68 -3.07
C THR A 32 -1.65 7.66 -2.51
N GLU A 33 -1.50 8.86 -3.10
CA GLU A 33 -0.61 9.90 -2.57
C GLU A 33 -1.02 10.38 -1.17
N LEU A 34 -2.29 10.18 -0.79
CA LEU A 34 -2.79 10.41 0.57
C LEU A 34 -2.00 9.62 1.62
N LEU A 35 -1.64 8.36 1.34
CA LEU A 35 -0.83 7.55 2.25
C LEU A 35 0.53 8.18 2.48
N ILE A 36 1.20 8.63 1.41
CA ILE A 36 2.51 9.28 1.51
C ILE A 36 2.40 10.58 2.31
N ALA A 37 1.46 11.45 1.95
CA ALA A 37 1.26 12.73 2.65
C ALA A 37 1.02 12.51 4.15
N THR A 38 0.17 11.54 4.51
CA THR A 38 -0.15 11.20 5.90
C THR A 38 1.09 10.68 6.64
N ILE A 39 1.90 9.81 6.04
CA ILE A 39 3.13 9.29 6.64
C ILE A 39 4.11 10.44 6.89
N LEU A 40 4.33 11.31 5.92
CA LEU A 40 5.29 12.41 6.01
C LEU A 40 4.88 13.45 7.05
N GLU A 41 3.58 13.66 7.24
CA GLU A 41 3.02 14.61 8.21
C GLU A 41 3.03 14.05 9.65
N ARG A 42 2.61 12.79 9.83
CA ARG A 42 2.36 12.22 11.17
C ARG A 42 3.53 11.43 11.74
N CYS A 43 4.43 10.92 10.90
CA CYS A 43 5.58 10.12 11.30
C CYS A 43 6.85 10.94 11.10
N THR A 44 7.31 11.61 12.15
CA THR A 44 8.41 12.59 12.09
C THR A 44 9.68 12.14 12.79
N GLN A 45 9.73 10.89 13.28
CA GLN A 45 10.92 10.31 13.92
C GLN A 45 12.11 10.31 12.95
N PRO A 46 13.33 10.57 13.46
CA PRO A 46 14.53 10.66 12.61
C PRO A 46 14.87 9.32 11.94
N ASP A 47 14.69 8.22 12.63
CA ASP A 47 14.91 6.86 12.15
C ASP A 47 13.60 6.07 12.23
N CYS A 48 13.29 5.34 11.17
CA CYS A 48 12.05 4.58 11.06
C CYS A 48 12.25 3.36 10.15
N THR A 49 11.65 2.24 10.51
CA THR A 49 11.53 1.08 9.64
C THR A 49 10.10 1.00 9.10
N LEU A 50 9.95 1.23 7.81
CA LEU A 50 8.68 1.17 7.10
C LEU A 50 8.62 -0.06 6.20
N ILE A 51 7.47 -0.74 6.18
CA ILE A 51 7.17 -1.78 5.20
C ILE A 51 5.94 -1.42 4.36
N ASP A 52 6.08 -1.51 3.03
CA ASP A 52 5.03 -1.33 2.02
C ASP A 52 4.60 -2.70 1.50
N LEU A 53 3.38 -3.12 1.83
CA LEU A 53 2.83 -4.43 1.51
C LEU A 53 2.07 -4.40 0.20
N GLY A 54 2.40 -5.31 -0.73
CA GLY A 54 1.84 -5.31 -2.07
C GLY A 54 2.33 -4.11 -2.87
N THR A 55 3.64 -3.86 -2.83
CA THR A 55 4.27 -2.63 -3.33
C THR A 55 4.06 -2.35 -4.82
N GLY A 56 3.70 -3.37 -5.60
CA GLY A 56 3.42 -3.25 -7.05
C GLY A 56 4.60 -2.68 -7.82
N SER A 57 4.45 -1.46 -8.36
CA SER A 57 5.52 -0.74 -9.04
C SER A 57 6.54 -0.10 -8.09
N GLY A 58 6.36 -0.23 -6.78
CA GLY A 58 7.20 0.43 -5.77
C GLY A 58 6.78 1.88 -5.49
N ALA A 59 5.61 2.32 -5.94
CA ALA A 59 5.23 3.73 -5.92
C ALA A 59 5.28 4.34 -4.51
N ILE A 60 4.74 3.68 -3.50
CA ILE A 60 4.78 4.14 -2.10
C ILE A 60 6.20 4.03 -1.56
N ALA A 61 6.80 2.83 -1.61
CA ALA A 61 8.12 2.55 -1.04
C ALA A 61 9.21 3.48 -1.59
N VAL A 62 9.29 3.65 -2.91
CA VAL A 62 10.29 4.53 -3.56
C VAL A 62 10.07 5.99 -3.18
N SER A 63 8.81 6.45 -3.15
CA SER A 63 8.51 7.84 -2.78
C SER A 63 8.93 8.13 -1.34
N ILE A 64 8.59 7.26 -0.38
CA ILE A 64 8.99 7.42 1.00
C ILE A 64 10.51 7.33 1.17
N ALA A 65 11.18 6.38 0.50
CA ALA A 65 12.63 6.24 0.60
C ALA A 65 13.39 7.49 0.09
N LYS A 66 12.84 8.22 -0.90
CA LYS A 66 13.36 9.50 -1.38
C LYS A 66 13.15 10.64 -0.38
N GLU A 67 11.95 10.74 0.20
CA GLU A 67 11.58 11.79 1.16
C GLU A 67 12.26 11.61 2.52
N ARG A 68 12.63 10.38 2.87
CA ARG A 68 13.20 9.99 4.16
C ARG A 68 14.47 9.13 3.97
N PRO A 69 15.60 9.73 3.56
CA PRO A 69 16.81 8.98 3.23
C PRO A 69 17.45 8.24 4.42
N HIS A 70 17.11 8.60 5.66
CA HIS A 70 17.59 7.93 6.88
C HIS A 70 16.68 6.76 7.32
N TRP A 71 15.49 6.64 6.75
CA TRP A 71 14.59 5.53 7.08
C TRP A 71 15.02 4.25 6.36
N THR A 72 14.74 3.11 6.98
CA THR A 72 14.79 1.82 6.30
C THR A 72 13.42 1.52 5.69
N VAL A 73 13.36 1.40 4.37
CA VAL A 73 12.11 1.11 3.67
C VAL A 73 12.18 -0.28 3.06
N ILE A 74 11.13 -1.07 3.23
CA ILE A 74 11.03 -2.43 2.69
C ILE A 74 9.76 -2.49 1.83
N GLY A 75 9.91 -2.79 0.55
CA GLY A 75 8.78 -3.07 -0.33
C GLY A 75 8.59 -4.58 -0.49
N THR A 76 7.37 -5.07 -0.31
CA THR A 76 7.05 -6.49 -0.51
C THR A 76 5.96 -6.68 -1.54
N ASP A 77 6.04 -7.80 -2.27
CA ASP A 77 4.97 -8.25 -3.17
C ASP A 77 5.05 -9.77 -3.31
N GLN A 78 3.91 -10.43 -3.47
CA GLN A 78 3.89 -11.86 -3.79
C GLN A 78 4.31 -12.14 -5.24
N CYS A 79 4.13 -11.17 -6.13
CA CYS A 79 4.46 -11.27 -7.56
C CYS A 79 5.91 -10.85 -7.82
N SER A 80 6.79 -11.80 -8.13
CA SER A 80 8.19 -11.50 -8.47
C SER A 80 8.34 -10.56 -9.68
N ARG A 81 7.41 -10.58 -10.65
CA ARG A 81 7.44 -9.66 -11.80
C ARG A 81 7.13 -8.23 -11.39
N ALA A 82 6.22 -8.02 -10.43
CA ALA A 82 5.98 -6.69 -9.85
C ALA A 82 7.21 -6.19 -9.12
N LEU A 83 7.86 -7.04 -8.30
CA LEU A 83 9.11 -6.70 -7.61
C LEU A 83 10.23 -6.32 -8.57
N ASN A 84 10.35 -6.96 -9.73
CA ASN A 84 11.34 -6.56 -10.74
C ASN A 84 11.10 -5.13 -11.24
N VAL A 85 9.83 -4.74 -11.44
CA VAL A 85 9.48 -3.36 -11.81
C VAL A 85 9.79 -2.39 -10.68
N ALA A 86 9.46 -2.75 -9.42
CA ALA A 86 9.77 -1.96 -8.24
C ALA A 86 11.29 -1.76 -8.05
N GLN A 87 12.09 -2.81 -8.25
CA GLN A 87 13.56 -2.74 -8.20
C GLN A 87 14.12 -1.78 -9.25
N ASP A 88 13.59 -1.81 -10.48
CA ASP A 88 13.99 -0.86 -11.53
C ASP A 88 13.72 0.59 -11.09
N ASN A 89 12.56 0.85 -10.48
CA ASN A 89 12.15 2.17 -10.02
C ASN A 89 12.98 2.65 -8.81
N GLY A 90 13.37 1.75 -7.92
CA GLY A 90 14.13 2.05 -6.70
C GLY A 90 15.64 1.87 -6.81
N ARG A 91 16.21 1.52 -7.98
CA ARG A 91 17.60 1.09 -8.18
C ARG A 91 18.69 2.00 -7.62
N ASN A 92 18.40 3.28 -7.45
CA ASN A 92 19.39 4.28 -6.99
C ASN A 92 19.24 4.63 -5.50
N LEU A 93 18.40 3.91 -4.76
CA LEU A 93 18.11 4.17 -3.34
C LEU A 93 18.79 3.09 -2.48
N SER A 94 19.69 3.52 -1.60
CA SER A 94 20.45 2.61 -0.72
C SER A 94 19.70 2.20 0.55
N ASN A 95 18.63 2.90 0.88
CA ASN A 95 17.79 2.69 2.06
C ASN A 95 16.50 1.89 1.76
N LEU A 96 16.40 1.29 0.56
CA LEU A 96 15.24 0.58 0.07
C LEU A 96 15.58 -0.89 -0.24
N TYR A 97 14.78 -1.80 0.32
CA TYR A 97 14.95 -3.24 0.22
C TYR A 97 13.69 -3.89 -0.34
N TRP A 98 13.86 -5.02 -1.05
CA TRP A 98 12.77 -5.73 -1.71
C TRP A 98 12.71 -7.17 -1.22
N VAL A 99 11.51 -7.64 -0.85
CA VAL A 99 11.30 -9.00 -0.35
C VAL A 99 10.06 -9.59 -1.03
N GLN A 100 10.20 -10.79 -1.57
CA GLN A 100 9.03 -11.52 -2.06
C GLN A 100 8.33 -12.17 -0.88
N ALA A 101 7.12 -11.73 -0.59
CA ALA A 101 6.30 -12.23 0.52
C ALA A 101 4.80 -12.07 0.22
N ASN A 102 3.99 -12.87 0.88
CA ASN A 102 2.56 -12.69 0.94
C ASN A 102 2.24 -11.94 2.25
N TRP A 103 1.93 -10.66 2.12
CA TRP A 103 1.75 -9.71 3.22
C TRP A 103 2.91 -9.76 4.22
N LEU A 104 2.65 -10.09 5.49
CA LEU A 104 3.66 -10.16 6.55
C LEU A 104 4.15 -11.59 6.83
N ASP A 105 3.86 -12.55 5.94
CA ASP A 105 4.43 -13.90 6.04
C ASP A 105 5.96 -13.83 5.96
N GLY A 106 6.64 -14.52 6.86
CA GLY A 106 8.09 -14.49 6.96
C GLY A 106 8.68 -13.41 7.87
N PHE A 107 7.87 -12.48 8.38
CA PHE A 107 8.30 -11.41 9.28
C PHE A 107 7.89 -11.64 10.74
N ALA A 108 7.93 -12.91 11.20
CA ALA A 108 7.39 -13.30 12.51
C ALA A 108 7.93 -12.48 13.69
N ASP A 109 9.23 -12.21 13.70
CA ASP A 109 9.93 -11.52 14.78
C ASP A 109 10.24 -10.04 14.46
N ALA A 110 9.87 -9.57 13.27
CA ALA A 110 10.11 -8.19 12.89
C ALA A 110 9.16 -7.23 13.61
N ARG A 111 9.64 -6.00 13.83
CA ARG A 111 8.83 -4.87 14.32
C ARG A 111 9.06 -3.68 13.42
N PHE A 112 7.96 -3.12 12.95
CA PHE A 112 7.95 -1.96 12.05
C PHE A 112 7.38 -0.76 12.78
N ASP A 113 7.88 0.41 12.46
CA ASP A 113 7.30 1.67 12.93
C ASP A 113 6.10 2.04 12.07
N ILE A 114 6.12 1.65 10.79
CA ILE A 114 5.03 1.90 9.86
C ILE A 114 4.81 0.66 8.99
N ILE A 115 3.57 0.20 8.95
CA ILE A 115 3.08 -0.73 7.95
C ILE A 115 2.11 0.03 7.07
N VAL A 116 2.35 0.06 5.75
CA VAL A 116 1.48 0.71 4.78
C VAL A 116 1.08 -0.28 3.69
N ALA A 117 -0.15 -0.18 3.19
CA ALA A 117 -0.60 -0.99 2.06
C ALA A 117 -1.69 -0.28 1.25
N ASN A 118 -1.65 -0.51 -0.05
CA ASN A 118 -2.77 -0.35 -0.97
C ASN A 118 -3.14 -1.74 -1.52
N PRO A 119 -3.85 -2.57 -0.74
CA PRO A 119 -4.16 -3.95 -1.13
C PRO A 119 -5.30 -3.99 -2.16
N PRO A 120 -5.54 -5.11 -2.83
CA PRO A 120 -6.77 -5.33 -3.59
C PRO A 120 -8.00 -5.14 -2.70
N TYR A 121 -8.97 -4.36 -3.18
CA TYR A 121 -10.19 -4.07 -2.42
C TYR A 121 -11.47 -4.06 -3.27
N ILE A 122 -11.40 -4.48 -4.53
CA ILE A 122 -12.56 -4.55 -5.43
C ILE A 122 -13.23 -5.93 -5.28
N ALA A 123 -14.55 -5.92 -5.08
CA ALA A 123 -15.32 -7.17 -5.02
C ALA A 123 -15.25 -7.94 -6.36
N PRO A 124 -15.28 -9.29 -6.36
CA PRO A 124 -15.15 -10.10 -7.58
C PRO A 124 -16.22 -9.86 -8.65
N ASP A 125 -17.38 -9.34 -8.24
CA ASP A 125 -18.56 -9.04 -9.07
C ASP A 125 -18.78 -7.54 -9.34
N ASP A 126 -17.79 -6.70 -9.00
CA ASP A 126 -17.89 -5.24 -9.18
C ASP A 126 -18.00 -4.87 -10.67
N ALA A 127 -18.98 -4.02 -10.97
CA ALA A 127 -19.29 -3.56 -12.33
C ALA A 127 -18.17 -2.76 -13.00
N HIS A 128 -17.19 -2.25 -12.27
CA HIS A 128 -16.06 -1.49 -12.81
C HIS A 128 -14.91 -2.37 -13.32
N LEU A 129 -14.85 -3.66 -12.94
CA LEU A 129 -13.77 -4.58 -13.35
C LEU A 129 -13.56 -4.69 -14.86
N PRO A 130 -14.59 -4.69 -15.73
CA PRO A 130 -14.37 -4.72 -17.18
C PRO A 130 -13.55 -3.53 -17.70
N ALA A 131 -13.64 -2.37 -17.08
CA ALA A 131 -12.84 -1.21 -17.46
C ALA A 131 -11.35 -1.34 -17.06
N LEU A 132 -11.06 -2.15 -16.04
CA LEU A 132 -9.74 -2.41 -15.49
C LEU A 132 -9.08 -3.69 -16.05
N ARG A 133 -9.63 -4.30 -17.08
CA ARG A 133 -9.22 -5.61 -17.64
C ARG A 133 -7.76 -5.74 -18.10
N TYR A 134 -7.07 -4.63 -18.26
CA TYR A 134 -5.65 -4.60 -18.66
C TYR A 134 -4.70 -4.59 -17.46
N GLU A 135 -5.21 -4.30 -16.28
CA GLU A 135 -4.45 -4.31 -15.03
C GLU A 135 -4.47 -5.71 -14.39
N PRO A 136 -3.44 -6.08 -13.62
CA PRO A 136 -3.37 -7.42 -13.06
C PRO A 136 -4.51 -7.63 -12.06
N ARG A 137 -5.36 -8.64 -12.32
CA ARG A 137 -6.56 -8.91 -11.50
C ARG A 137 -6.22 -9.13 -10.03
N GLN A 138 -5.07 -9.74 -9.74
CA GLN A 138 -4.60 -9.97 -8.37
C GLN A 138 -4.26 -8.68 -7.59
N ALA A 139 -4.03 -7.57 -8.29
CA ALA A 139 -3.80 -6.26 -7.67
C ALA A 139 -5.11 -5.45 -7.50
N LEU A 140 -6.24 -6.00 -7.95
CA LEU A 140 -7.53 -5.31 -7.94
C LEU A 140 -8.55 -5.99 -7.04
N VAL A 141 -8.63 -7.33 -7.10
CA VAL A 141 -9.78 -8.09 -6.60
C VAL A 141 -9.43 -8.86 -5.35
N ALA A 142 -10.22 -8.63 -4.30
CA ALA A 142 -10.21 -9.42 -3.07
C ALA A 142 -11.58 -10.06 -2.82
N ALA A 143 -11.61 -11.21 -2.17
CA ALA A 143 -12.82 -11.86 -1.71
C ALA A 143 -13.50 -11.07 -0.55
N ASP A 144 -14.57 -11.64 0.01
CA ASP A 144 -15.32 -11.04 1.10
C ASP A 144 -15.76 -9.60 0.79
N GLY A 145 -16.33 -9.39 -0.41
CA GLY A 145 -16.74 -8.05 -0.85
C GLY A 145 -15.58 -7.05 -1.00
N GLY A 146 -14.36 -7.54 -1.22
CA GLY A 146 -13.15 -6.73 -1.31
C GLY A 146 -12.44 -6.48 0.03
N LEU A 147 -12.84 -7.18 1.11
CA LEU A 147 -12.30 -6.93 2.46
C LEU A 147 -11.30 -7.98 2.94
N GLU A 148 -11.14 -9.10 2.24
CA GLU A 148 -10.31 -10.22 2.71
C GLU A 148 -8.87 -9.83 2.97
N ASP A 149 -8.23 -9.18 2.01
CA ASP A 149 -6.83 -8.76 2.12
C ASP A 149 -6.65 -7.69 3.21
N LEU A 150 -7.56 -6.72 3.29
CA LEU A 150 -7.58 -5.70 4.34
C LEU A 150 -7.64 -6.34 5.73
N LYS A 151 -8.57 -7.29 5.97
CA LYS A 151 -8.71 -8.00 7.24
C LYS A 151 -7.48 -8.85 7.57
N THR A 152 -6.89 -9.50 6.56
CA THR A 152 -5.66 -10.28 6.71
C THR A 152 -4.51 -9.40 7.18
N ILE A 153 -4.28 -8.27 6.53
CA ILE A 153 -3.22 -7.31 6.89
C ILE A 153 -3.44 -6.76 8.30
N ILE A 154 -4.67 -6.34 8.65
CA ILE A 154 -5.02 -5.84 9.99
C ILE A 154 -4.67 -6.87 11.07
N SER A 155 -5.03 -8.14 10.84
CA SER A 155 -4.74 -9.23 11.76
C SER A 155 -3.25 -9.51 11.91
N GLN A 156 -2.51 -9.57 10.81
CA GLN A 156 -1.08 -9.84 10.82
C GLN A 156 -0.28 -8.66 11.41
N ALA A 157 -0.68 -7.43 11.15
CA ALA A 157 0.00 -6.23 11.62
C ALA A 157 0.01 -6.09 13.15
N LYS A 158 -1.02 -6.62 13.84
CA LYS A 158 -1.16 -6.54 15.30
C LYS A 158 0.08 -7.02 16.07
N GLY A 159 0.81 -7.99 15.56
CA GLY A 159 2.03 -8.50 16.22
C GLY A 159 3.33 -8.02 15.58
N ARG A 160 3.28 -7.04 14.68
CA ARG A 160 4.42 -6.65 13.84
C ARG A 160 4.77 -5.16 13.92
N LEU A 161 4.03 -4.38 14.71
CA LEU A 161 4.35 -2.97 14.94
C LEU A 161 5.12 -2.80 16.25
N THR A 162 5.91 -1.73 16.30
CA THR A 162 6.44 -1.18 17.54
C THR A 162 5.28 -0.60 18.39
N GLU A 163 5.51 -0.29 19.67
CA GLU A 163 4.47 0.24 20.57
C GLU A 163 3.83 1.54 20.05
N THR A 164 4.59 2.35 19.34
CA THR A 164 4.13 3.61 18.74
C THR A 164 3.88 3.51 17.24
N GLY A 165 3.91 2.28 16.69
CA GLY A 165 3.83 2.05 15.27
C GLY A 165 2.43 2.26 14.70
N HIS A 166 2.37 2.55 13.40
CA HIS A 166 1.15 2.86 12.68
C HIS A 166 0.89 1.88 11.54
N LEU A 167 -0.38 1.52 11.37
CA LEU A 167 -0.88 0.82 10.20
C LEU A 167 -1.68 1.78 9.34
N LEU A 168 -1.32 1.93 8.06
CA LEU A 168 -2.05 2.74 7.07
C LEU A 168 -2.55 1.85 5.95
N LEU A 169 -3.84 1.91 5.66
CA LEU A 169 -4.51 1.09 4.64
C LEU A 169 -5.34 1.95 3.71
N GLU A 170 -5.10 1.84 2.40
CA GLU A 170 -6.05 2.33 1.39
C GLU A 170 -7.21 1.35 1.25
N HIS A 171 -8.41 1.87 0.96
CA HIS A 171 -9.63 1.09 0.77
C HIS A 171 -10.58 1.76 -0.23
N GLY A 172 -11.58 1.05 -0.69
CA GLY A 172 -12.65 1.61 -1.52
C GLY A 172 -13.49 2.64 -0.75
N TYR A 173 -14.01 3.66 -1.45
CA TYR A 173 -14.71 4.80 -0.86
C TYR A 173 -15.91 4.42 0.04
N ASN A 174 -16.47 3.23 -0.12
CA ASN A 174 -17.60 2.71 0.65
C ASN A 174 -17.20 1.69 1.74
N GLN A 175 -15.89 1.44 1.95
CA GLN A 175 -15.39 0.39 2.85
C GLN A 175 -14.87 0.92 4.19
N GLN A 176 -14.76 2.24 4.39
CA GLN A 176 -14.13 2.83 5.58
C GLN A 176 -14.71 2.30 6.89
N SER A 177 -16.05 2.24 7.01
CA SER A 177 -16.69 1.74 8.24
C SER A 177 -16.29 0.29 8.53
N ALA A 178 -16.34 -0.60 7.52
CA ALA A 178 -15.99 -2.00 7.69
C ALA A 178 -14.51 -2.19 8.06
N VAL A 179 -13.60 -1.36 7.52
CA VAL A 179 -12.17 -1.38 7.89
C VAL A 179 -11.97 -0.91 9.32
N ILE A 180 -12.61 0.18 9.75
CA ILE A 180 -12.57 0.68 11.13
C ILE A 180 -13.13 -0.36 12.11
N ASP A 181 -14.26 -0.99 11.77
CA ASP A 181 -14.87 -2.04 12.61
C ASP A 181 -13.93 -3.24 12.77
N ALA A 182 -13.28 -3.69 11.67
CA ALA A 182 -12.31 -4.78 11.71
C ALA A 182 -11.08 -4.42 12.57
N MET A 183 -10.58 -3.20 12.48
CA MET A 183 -9.49 -2.69 13.31
C MET A 183 -9.90 -2.62 14.79
N THR A 184 -11.05 -2.03 15.09
CA THR A 184 -11.58 -1.88 16.45
C THR A 184 -11.76 -3.23 17.13
N ALA A 185 -12.29 -4.24 16.42
CA ALA A 185 -12.46 -5.60 16.94
C ALA A 185 -11.14 -6.26 17.40
N LEU A 186 -10.00 -5.80 16.88
CA LEU A 186 -8.67 -6.28 17.24
C LEU A 186 -7.90 -5.34 18.20
N GLY A 187 -8.56 -4.29 18.71
CA GLY A 187 -8.00 -3.35 19.70
C GLY A 187 -7.20 -2.19 19.10
N TRP A 188 -7.42 -1.87 17.82
CA TRP A 188 -6.84 -0.69 17.19
C TRP A 188 -7.65 0.56 17.53
N HIS A 189 -6.95 1.67 17.76
CA HIS A 189 -7.51 3.00 17.65
C HIS A 189 -7.25 3.50 16.23
N SER A 190 -8.31 3.80 15.48
CA SER A 190 -8.19 4.13 14.05
C SER A 190 -9.00 5.36 13.67
N GLU A 191 -8.49 6.08 12.66
CA GLU A 191 -9.07 7.29 12.09
C GLU A 191 -9.19 7.13 10.58
N GLY A 192 -10.37 7.50 10.02
CA GLY A 192 -10.60 7.51 8.58
C GLY A 192 -10.06 8.78 7.94
N LEU A 193 -9.41 8.62 6.79
CA LEU A 193 -8.82 9.68 6.01
C LEU A 193 -9.57 9.87 4.68
N ARG A 194 -9.57 11.11 4.18
CA ARG A 194 -10.25 11.46 2.93
C ARG A 194 -9.27 11.93 1.88
N ASP A 195 -9.54 11.57 0.63
CA ASP A 195 -8.82 12.07 -0.53
C ASP A 195 -9.13 13.57 -0.80
N LEU A 196 -8.44 14.16 -1.77
CA LEU A 196 -8.64 15.58 -2.14
C LEU A 196 -10.05 15.89 -2.67
N SER A 197 -10.79 14.86 -3.09
CA SER A 197 -12.19 14.98 -3.52
C SER A 197 -13.18 14.86 -2.36
N GLY A 198 -12.69 14.62 -1.14
CA GLY A 198 -13.48 14.44 0.07
C GLY A 198 -14.05 13.04 0.27
N ASN A 199 -13.70 12.06 -0.58
CA ASN A 199 -14.15 10.69 -0.41
C ASN A 199 -13.32 9.95 0.65
N PRO A 200 -13.93 9.07 1.45
CA PRO A 200 -13.17 8.15 2.29
C PRO A 200 -12.20 7.33 1.44
N ARG A 201 -10.92 7.26 1.84
CA ARG A 201 -9.92 6.59 1.00
C ARG A 201 -8.93 5.75 1.77
N ALA A 202 -8.61 6.13 3.00
CA ALA A 202 -7.66 5.39 3.80
C ALA A 202 -8.06 5.39 5.28
N VAL A 203 -7.44 4.51 6.05
CA VAL A 203 -7.51 4.48 7.51
C VAL A 203 -6.07 4.44 8.04
N ILE A 204 -5.81 5.23 9.08
CA ILE A 204 -4.62 5.10 9.91
C ILE A 204 -5.03 4.55 11.26
N GLY A 205 -4.25 3.61 11.80
CA GLY A 205 -4.50 3.05 13.13
C GLY A 205 -3.23 2.78 13.91
N GLN A 206 -3.38 2.78 15.23
CA GLN A 206 -2.36 2.45 16.20
C GLN A 206 -2.94 1.49 17.23
N LEU A 207 -2.15 0.56 17.74
CA LEU A 207 -2.62 -0.34 18.80
C LEU A 207 -2.77 0.44 20.11
N GLY A 208 -3.89 0.19 20.81
CA GLY A 208 -4.08 0.69 22.16
C GLY A 208 -3.03 0.06 23.10
N THR A 209 -2.41 0.90 23.93
CA THR A 209 -1.52 0.50 25.04
C THR A 209 -2.29 -0.15 26.16
#